data_d9ae1ce5058007c7175f353654c141c6
#
_entry.id   d9ae1ce5058007c7175f353654c141c6
#
_cell.length_a   1.000
_cell.length_b   1.000
_cell.length_c   1.000
_cell.angle_alpha   90.00
_cell.angle_beta   90.00
_cell.angle_gamma   90.00
#
_symmetry.space_group_name_H-M   'P 1'
#
loop_
_entity.id
_entity.type
_entity.pdbx_description
1 polymer ?
#
loop_
_entity_poly.entity_id
_entity_poly.type
_entity_poly.pdbx_seq_one_letter_code
_entity_poly.pdbx_strand_id
1 'polypeptide(L)'
;MYKRQGKYSNCIFVQDGQILEALIHVTPLMNRERSIAPKLTYELPPNSERGSLFEFNGTEIKELLRNFGQGTVAETIRRIFNGFGPALLKEVCFKAEVTEKTDFETLSPEQIKKLAAALNDLKQAINESTKLFEYENSNHKKFYSPVPLTYLLVQGGELTAAYDSVSNPLEVAVVKQGCINTTTHELERALQQAIKKEELRHSKIEEELNDSSKADEYKAYGDLLMINAYRDTQYEPNITLDNILVNPVEPITIPLVPELTVVENAQNYYKLYTKLKNRKQSGLYQLEQSGRRIDYLQSVLYSLTIADNKETVQEIYNECEQAGLLKKSKKPVSYKAPKHNFMRFPIDGGEIFIGRNNQQNEYLTHRFAKPDDMWFHTLQVQGSHVILRPENGTPTDEMLTLAARYAAYFSRARESSKVAVDYTPVKFIKKPPASPLGFVIYTNQKTAVIDPKEPVLNEATKLYE
;
A
#
# COMPACT_ATOMS: atom_id res chain seq x y z
N MET A 1 -33.30 -6.68 19.22
CA MET A 1 -31.92 -6.26 18.90
C MET A 1 -31.97 -5.06 17.94
N TYR A 2 -31.35 -3.95 18.29
CA TYR A 2 -31.28 -2.76 17.44
C TYR A 2 -29.87 -2.63 16.81
N LYS A 3 -29.82 -2.60 15.47
CA LYS A 3 -28.61 -2.40 14.70
C LYS A 3 -28.64 -1.03 14.01
N ARG A 4 -27.66 -0.19 14.22
CA ARG A 4 -27.53 1.10 13.55
C ARG A 4 -26.21 1.24 12.84
N GLN A 5 -26.23 1.93 11.71
CA GLN A 5 -25.06 2.20 10.88
C GLN A 5 -24.74 3.70 10.84
N GLY A 6 -23.51 4.07 10.46
CA GLY A 6 -23.05 5.46 10.39
C GLY A 6 -22.45 5.96 11.72
N LYS A 7 -22.56 7.26 11.99
CA LYS A 7 -21.95 7.94 13.16
C LYS A 7 -22.33 7.31 14.51
N TYR A 8 -23.53 6.68 14.60
CA TYR A 8 -24.05 6.03 15.79
C TYR A 8 -24.11 4.51 15.62
N SER A 9 -23.21 3.92 14.84
CA SER A 9 -23.16 2.47 14.60
C SER A 9 -22.99 1.71 15.91
N ASN A 10 -23.96 0.85 16.22
CA ASN A 10 -23.94 -0.01 17.40
C ASN A 10 -24.88 -1.21 17.22
N CYS A 11 -24.65 -2.24 17.99
CA CYS A 11 -25.56 -3.38 18.11
C CYS A 11 -25.95 -3.47 19.59
N ILE A 12 -27.23 -3.26 19.89
CA ILE A 12 -27.74 -3.12 21.25
C ILE A 12 -28.82 -4.16 21.47
N PHE A 13 -28.67 -4.98 22.51
CA PHE A 13 -29.66 -5.91 22.97
C PHE A 13 -30.53 -5.21 24.00
N VAL A 14 -31.84 -5.16 23.74
CA VAL A 14 -32.80 -4.49 24.59
C VAL A 14 -33.92 -5.48 24.94
N GLN A 15 -34.30 -5.53 26.21
CA GLN A 15 -35.46 -6.26 26.72
C GLN A 15 -36.26 -5.32 27.63
N ASP A 16 -37.56 -5.26 27.42
CA ASP A 16 -38.52 -4.44 28.21
C ASP A 16 -38.08 -2.96 28.33
N GLY A 17 -37.48 -2.42 27.25
CA GLY A 17 -36.97 -1.04 27.19
C GLY A 17 -35.62 -0.82 27.86
N GLN A 18 -35.02 -1.83 28.50
CA GLN A 18 -33.69 -1.73 29.12
C GLN A 18 -32.60 -2.36 28.25
N ILE A 19 -31.43 -1.75 28.24
CA ILE A 19 -30.24 -2.28 27.56
C ILE A 19 -29.67 -3.44 28.37
N LEU A 20 -29.67 -4.64 27.78
CA LEU A 20 -29.02 -5.81 28.37
C LEU A 20 -27.52 -5.74 28.09
N GLU A 21 -27.15 -5.47 26.85
CA GLU A 21 -25.76 -5.39 26.42
C GLU A 21 -25.62 -4.57 25.12
N ALA A 22 -24.46 -4.01 24.84
CA ALA A 22 -24.17 -3.30 23.62
C ALA A 22 -22.74 -3.58 23.14
N LEU A 23 -22.55 -3.65 21.82
CA LEU A 23 -21.25 -3.86 21.21
C LEU A 23 -20.27 -2.72 21.56
N ILE A 24 -20.78 -1.48 21.62
CA ILE A 24 -20.02 -0.29 22.02
C ILE A 24 -20.77 0.39 23.18
N HIS A 25 -20.11 0.46 24.34
CA HIS A 25 -20.62 1.25 25.46
C HIS A 25 -20.29 2.72 25.24
N VAL A 26 -21.27 3.60 25.43
CA VAL A 26 -21.14 5.04 25.28
C VAL A 26 -21.43 5.69 26.63
N THR A 27 -20.40 6.26 27.24
CA THR A 27 -20.51 6.97 28.52
C THR A 27 -20.94 8.43 28.32
N PRO A 28 -21.46 9.12 29.34
CA PRO A 28 -21.78 10.54 29.28
C PRO A 28 -20.62 11.45 28.89
N LEU A 29 -19.37 10.99 29.14
CA LEU A 29 -18.16 11.70 28.72
C LEU A 29 -17.89 11.58 27.21
N MET A 30 -18.31 10.47 26.60
CA MET A 30 -18.17 10.24 25.15
C MET A 30 -19.28 10.89 24.34
N ASN A 31 -20.51 10.92 24.89
CA ASN A 31 -21.64 11.56 24.26
C ASN A 31 -22.58 12.09 25.35
N ARG A 32 -22.79 13.41 25.36
CA ARG A 32 -23.64 14.10 26.35
C ARG A 32 -25.13 13.90 26.10
N GLU A 33 -25.53 13.60 24.86
CA GLU A 33 -26.92 13.49 24.46
C GLU A 33 -27.50 12.09 24.71
N ARG A 34 -26.64 11.04 24.71
CA ARG A 34 -27.11 9.66 24.81
C ARG A 34 -26.04 8.73 25.38
N SER A 35 -26.38 8.04 26.44
CA SER A 35 -25.53 7.00 27.02
C SER A 35 -26.01 5.61 26.62
N ILE A 36 -25.10 4.66 26.41
CA ILE A 36 -25.39 3.27 26.07
C ILE A 36 -24.56 2.38 26.98
N ALA A 37 -25.20 1.80 27.97
CA ALA A 37 -24.58 0.85 28.87
C ALA A 37 -25.63 -0.12 29.42
N PRO A 38 -25.25 -1.32 29.90
CA PRO A 38 -26.18 -2.25 30.51
C PRO A 38 -26.96 -1.62 31.64
N LYS A 39 -28.26 -2.00 31.76
CA LYS A 39 -29.26 -1.51 32.74
C LYS A 39 -29.75 -0.08 32.51
N LEU A 40 -29.28 0.66 31.52
CA LEU A 40 -29.87 1.94 31.14
C LEU A 40 -31.11 1.71 30.29
N THR A 41 -32.06 2.65 30.34
CA THR A 41 -33.20 2.69 29.43
C THR A 41 -32.69 2.96 28.01
N TYR A 42 -33.19 2.22 27.04
CA TYR A 42 -32.84 2.43 25.65
C TYR A 42 -33.57 3.65 25.10
N GLU A 43 -32.77 4.63 24.69
CA GLU A 43 -33.27 5.81 23.99
C GLU A 43 -32.87 5.75 22.52
N LEU A 44 -33.78 6.15 21.63
CA LEU A 44 -33.48 6.31 20.23
C LEU A 44 -32.43 7.42 20.06
N PRO A 45 -31.49 7.30 19.11
CA PRO A 45 -30.62 8.43 18.80
C PRO A 45 -31.45 9.64 18.44
N PRO A 46 -30.95 10.87 18.74
CA PRO A 46 -31.64 12.08 18.36
C PRO A 46 -32.03 12.00 16.88
N ASN A 47 -33.29 12.21 16.58
CA ASN A 47 -33.77 12.23 15.21
C ASN A 47 -33.02 13.31 14.47
N SER A 48 -32.34 12.93 13.37
CA SER A 48 -32.07 13.92 12.36
C SER A 48 -33.42 14.41 11.84
N GLU A 49 -33.59 15.69 11.64
CA GLU A 49 -34.80 16.31 11.03
C GLU A 49 -35.09 15.80 9.60
N ARG A 50 -34.37 14.76 9.18
CA ARG A 50 -34.38 14.14 7.85
C ARG A 50 -35.41 13.01 7.83
N GLY A 51 -36.33 13.08 6.87
CA GLY A 51 -37.31 12.01 6.63
C GLY A 51 -36.70 10.84 5.83
N SER A 52 -37.42 9.72 5.87
CA SER A 52 -37.17 8.63 4.94
C SER A 52 -37.84 8.94 3.59
N LEU A 53 -37.13 8.72 2.47
CA LEU A 53 -37.74 8.89 1.14
C LEU A 53 -39.02 8.08 0.98
N PHE A 54 -39.14 6.96 1.70
CA PHE A 54 -40.31 6.06 1.65
C PHE A 54 -41.57 6.62 2.33
N GLU A 55 -41.43 7.64 3.18
CA GLU A 55 -42.53 8.28 3.89
C GLU A 55 -43.29 9.30 3.03
N PHE A 56 -42.70 9.78 1.91
CA PHE A 56 -43.25 10.86 1.10
C PHE A 56 -43.74 10.35 -0.26
N ASN A 57 -44.83 10.89 -0.77
CA ASN A 57 -45.28 10.68 -2.15
C ASN A 57 -44.56 11.64 -3.15
N GLY A 58 -44.74 11.43 -4.45
CA GLY A 58 -44.07 12.22 -5.48
C GLY A 58 -44.38 13.72 -5.44
N THR A 59 -45.59 14.12 -5.00
CA THR A 59 -45.98 15.53 -4.87
C THR A 59 -45.26 16.15 -3.67
N GLU A 60 -45.28 15.45 -2.54
CA GLU A 60 -44.61 15.88 -1.32
C GLU A 60 -43.09 15.99 -1.50
N ILE A 61 -42.46 15.07 -2.21
CA ILE A 61 -41.03 15.13 -2.58
C ILE A 61 -40.72 16.43 -3.34
N LYS A 62 -41.58 16.80 -4.29
CA LYS A 62 -41.41 18.02 -5.09
C LYS A 62 -41.57 19.29 -4.23
N GLU A 63 -42.52 19.30 -3.29
CA GLU A 63 -42.75 20.40 -2.36
C GLU A 63 -41.57 20.55 -1.39
N LEU A 64 -41.08 19.45 -0.83
CA LEU A 64 -39.90 19.43 0.05
C LEU A 64 -38.68 19.98 -0.66
N LEU A 65 -38.42 19.56 -1.90
CA LEU A 65 -37.30 20.11 -2.69
C LEU A 65 -37.44 21.61 -2.91
N ARG A 66 -38.65 22.14 -3.17
CA ARG A 66 -38.88 23.57 -3.36
C ARG A 66 -38.72 24.38 -2.07
N ASN A 67 -39.20 23.85 -0.95
CA ASN A 67 -39.22 24.55 0.34
C ASN A 67 -37.87 24.54 1.06
N PHE A 68 -37.06 23.49 0.87
CA PHE A 68 -35.81 23.27 1.58
C PHE A 68 -34.58 23.23 0.68
N GLY A 69 -34.73 23.55 -0.61
CA GLY A 69 -33.64 23.53 -1.56
C GLY A 69 -32.67 24.69 -1.31
N GLN A 70 -31.46 24.39 -0.87
CA GLN A 70 -30.36 25.34 -0.64
C GLN A 70 -29.01 24.67 -0.82
N GLY A 71 -28.02 25.40 -1.33
CA GLY A 71 -26.69 24.88 -1.59
C GLY A 71 -26.68 23.90 -2.78
N THR A 72 -25.81 22.95 -2.81
CA THR A 72 -25.72 21.98 -3.93
C THR A 72 -26.88 21.00 -3.92
N VAL A 73 -27.19 20.42 -5.09
CA VAL A 73 -28.21 19.36 -5.23
C VAL A 73 -27.92 18.21 -4.27
N ALA A 74 -26.64 17.81 -4.13
CA ALA A 74 -26.21 16.77 -3.19
C ALA A 74 -26.52 17.12 -1.73
N GLU A 75 -26.25 18.35 -1.33
CA GLU A 75 -26.51 18.82 0.05
C GLU A 75 -27.99 18.91 0.33
N THR A 76 -28.77 19.41 -0.62
CA THR A 76 -30.24 19.49 -0.51
C THR A 76 -30.86 18.11 -0.30
N ILE A 77 -30.55 17.12 -1.15
CA ILE A 77 -31.09 15.76 -1.04
C ILE A 77 -30.71 15.14 0.32
N ARG A 78 -29.43 15.26 0.73
CA ARG A 78 -28.96 14.71 2.01
C ARG A 78 -29.49 15.43 3.24
N ARG A 79 -29.92 16.69 3.10
CA ARG A 79 -30.55 17.46 4.17
C ARG A 79 -32.00 17.00 4.38
N ILE A 80 -32.73 16.76 3.30
CA ILE A 80 -34.14 16.38 3.34
C ILE A 80 -34.28 14.87 3.65
N PHE A 81 -33.51 14.01 3.00
CA PHE A 81 -33.71 12.56 3.06
C PHE A 81 -32.50 11.83 3.68
N ASN A 82 -32.84 10.80 4.48
CA ASN A 82 -31.86 9.84 4.99
C ASN A 82 -31.51 8.77 3.94
N GLY A 83 -30.33 8.15 4.07
CA GLY A 83 -29.98 6.95 3.32
C GLY A 83 -29.31 7.19 1.96
N PHE A 84 -29.09 8.43 1.54
CA PHE A 84 -28.43 8.73 0.28
C PHE A 84 -26.90 8.64 0.36
N GLY A 85 -26.37 7.48 -0.01
CA GLY A 85 -24.95 7.30 -0.29
C GLY A 85 -24.52 7.93 -1.63
N PRO A 86 -23.20 8.10 -1.87
CA PRO A 86 -22.71 8.74 -3.10
C PRO A 86 -23.20 8.09 -4.40
N ALA A 87 -23.34 6.77 -4.43
CA ALA A 87 -23.75 6.04 -5.63
C ALA A 87 -25.21 6.31 -6.03
N LEU A 88 -26.14 6.21 -5.06
CA LEU A 88 -27.56 6.49 -5.32
C LEU A 88 -27.80 7.96 -5.65
N LEU A 89 -27.05 8.87 -5.02
CA LEU A 89 -27.13 10.29 -5.30
C LEU A 89 -26.71 10.58 -6.76
N LYS A 90 -25.60 10.01 -7.22
CA LYS A 90 -25.16 10.16 -8.61
C LYS A 90 -26.16 9.60 -9.59
N GLU A 91 -26.78 8.47 -9.30
CA GLU A 91 -27.81 7.89 -10.15
C GLU A 91 -29.03 8.82 -10.29
N VAL A 92 -29.51 9.39 -9.17
CA VAL A 92 -30.63 10.34 -9.18
C VAL A 92 -30.25 11.60 -9.96
N CYS A 93 -29.09 12.17 -9.74
CA CYS A 93 -28.62 13.34 -10.47
C CYS A 93 -28.48 13.06 -11.97
N PHE A 94 -27.94 11.90 -12.33
CA PHE A 94 -27.78 11.47 -13.71
C PHE A 94 -29.13 11.35 -14.42
N LYS A 95 -30.12 10.71 -13.80
CA LYS A 95 -31.50 10.61 -14.35
C LYS A 95 -32.20 11.95 -14.45
N ALA A 96 -31.89 12.88 -13.57
CA ALA A 96 -32.43 14.23 -13.58
C ALA A 96 -31.69 15.18 -14.53
N GLU A 97 -30.64 14.73 -15.23
CA GLU A 97 -29.79 15.54 -16.10
C GLU A 97 -29.16 16.75 -15.39
N VAL A 98 -28.79 16.59 -14.12
CA VAL A 98 -28.09 17.58 -13.30
C VAL A 98 -26.82 16.98 -12.69
N THR A 99 -25.92 17.82 -12.23
CA THR A 99 -24.75 17.34 -11.48
C THR A 99 -24.97 17.46 -9.97
N GLU A 100 -24.33 16.61 -9.19
CA GLU A 100 -24.39 16.65 -7.73
C GLU A 100 -23.85 17.95 -7.13
N LYS A 101 -22.99 18.67 -7.88
CA LYS A 101 -22.37 19.95 -7.50
C LYS A 101 -23.13 21.18 -7.99
N THR A 102 -24.15 21.00 -8.82
CA THR A 102 -24.98 22.11 -9.31
C THR A 102 -25.64 22.80 -8.12
N ASP A 103 -25.62 24.14 -8.10
CA ASP A 103 -26.32 24.92 -7.10
C ASP A 103 -27.83 24.75 -7.30
N PHE A 104 -28.53 24.35 -6.22
CA PHE A 104 -29.96 24.05 -6.28
C PHE A 104 -30.78 25.30 -6.68
N GLU A 105 -30.38 26.48 -6.26
CA GLU A 105 -31.05 27.75 -6.56
C GLU A 105 -31.02 28.12 -8.05
N THR A 106 -30.06 27.55 -8.80
CA THR A 106 -29.94 27.78 -10.25
C THR A 106 -30.79 26.83 -11.10
N LEU A 107 -31.43 25.84 -10.47
CA LEU A 107 -32.24 24.84 -11.18
C LEU A 107 -33.53 25.44 -11.74
N SER A 108 -33.83 25.12 -12.98
CA SER A 108 -35.14 25.46 -13.57
C SER A 108 -36.25 24.63 -12.93
N PRO A 109 -37.51 25.13 -12.96
CA PRO A 109 -38.68 24.37 -12.48
C PRO A 109 -38.83 22.99 -13.12
N GLU A 110 -38.38 22.83 -14.37
CA GLU A 110 -38.38 21.57 -15.08
C GLU A 110 -37.33 20.60 -14.56
N GLN A 111 -36.14 21.07 -14.23
CA GLN A 111 -35.10 20.27 -13.60
C GLN A 111 -35.49 19.80 -12.20
N ILE A 112 -36.13 20.66 -11.40
CA ILE A 112 -36.68 20.26 -10.09
C ILE A 112 -37.76 19.18 -10.26
N LYS A 113 -38.59 19.26 -11.29
CA LYS A 113 -39.59 18.23 -11.61
C LYS A 113 -38.93 16.91 -12.00
N LYS A 114 -37.90 16.94 -12.86
CA LYS A 114 -37.11 15.75 -13.23
C LYS A 114 -36.42 15.13 -12.00
N LEU A 115 -35.87 15.96 -11.11
CA LEU A 115 -35.24 15.50 -9.87
C LEU A 115 -36.24 14.80 -8.94
N ALA A 116 -37.45 15.38 -8.75
CA ALA A 116 -38.50 14.77 -7.97
C ALA A 116 -38.99 13.44 -8.58
N ALA A 117 -39.11 13.37 -9.90
CA ALA A 117 -39.47 12.14 -10.61
C ALA A 117 -38.39 11.07 -10.41
N ALA A 118 -37.10 11.41 -10.59
CA ALA A 118 -35.98 10.48 -10.41
C ALA A 118 -35.93 9.93 -8.96
N LEU A 119 -36.23 10.74 -7.95
CA LEU A 119 -36.32 10.30 -6.56
C LEU A 119 -37.52 9.33 -6.33
N ASN A 120 -38.65 9.61 -6.95
CA ASN A 120 -39.84 8.74 -6.84
C ASN A 120 -39.58 7.40 -7.58
N ASP A 121 -38.98 7.43 -8.76
CA ASP A 121 -38.60 6.22 -9.52
C ASP A 121 -37.57 5.38 -8.74
N LEU A 122 -36.62 6.02 -8.08
CA LEU A 122 -35.66 5.33 -7.21
C LEU A 122 -36.38 4.64 -6.03
N LYS A 123 -37.33 5.31 -5.42
CA LYS A 123 -38.17 4.74 -4.34
C LYS A 123 -38.90 3.49 -4.81
N GLN A 124 -39.55 3.56 -5.96
CA GLN A 124 -40.27 2.43 -6.56
C GLN A 124 -39.32 1.27 -6.88
N ALA A 125 -38.21 1.58 -7.56
CA ALA A 125 -37.20 0.59 -7.93
C ALA A 125 -36.59 -0.14 -6.72
N ILE A 126 -36.39 0.55 -5.59
CA ILE A 126 -35.90 -0.09 -4.36
C ILE A 126 -36.99 -1.00 -3.75
N ASN A 127 -38.26 -0.57 -3.74
CA ASN A 127 -39.36 -1.38 -3.18
C ASN A 127 -39.63 -2.64 -3.99
N GLU A 128 -39.48 -2.58 -5.30
CA GLU A 128 -39.72 -3.69 -6.22
C GLU A 128 -38.49 -4.59 -6.41
N SER A 129 -37.32 -4.13 -5.99
CA SER A 129 -36.07 -4.87 -6.18
C SER A 129 -35.96 -6.05 -5.23
N THR A 130 -35.76 -7.24 -5.81
CA THR A 130 -35.38 -8.46 -5.11
C THR A 130 -33.89 -8.79 -5.31
N LYS A 131 -33.16 -7.95 -6.06
CA LYS A 131 -31.78 -8.21 -6.47
C LYS A 131 -30.80 -7.23 -5.85
N LEU A 132 -29.56 -7.67 -5.67
CA LEU A 132 -28.41 -6.83 -5.40
C LEU A 132 -27.47 -6.87 -6.61
N PHE A 133 -27.16 -5.70 -7.16
CA PHE A 133 -26.26 -5.54 -8.29
C PHE A 133 -24.85 -5.21 -7.82
N GLU A 134 -23.85 -5.89 -8.38
CA GLU A 134 -22.43 -5.61 -8.16
C GLU A 134 -21.85 -4.97 -9.41
N TYR A 135 -21.18 -3.83 -9.22
CA TYR A 135 -20.50 -3.08 -10.27
C TYR A 135 -19.02 -2.95 -9.97
N GLU A 136 -18.20 -2.90 -10.99
CA GLU A 136 -16.81 -2.53 -10.90
C GLU A 136 -16.54 -1.30 -11.76
N ASN A 137 -15.83 -0.29 -11.23
CA ASN A 137 -15.45 0.87 -12.02
C ASN A 137 -14.07 0.67 -12.68
N SER A 138 -13.65 1.60 -13.52
CA SER A 138 -12.34 1.59 -14.21
C SER A 138 -11.12 1.52 -13.27
N ASN A 139 -11.30 1.79 -11.98
CA ASN A 139 -10.27 1.68 -10.94
C ASN A 139 -10.40 0.39 -10.11
N HIS A 140 -11.08 -0.63 -10.63
CA HIS A 140 -11.34 -1.92 -9.97
C HIS A 140 -12.03 -1.82 -8.61
N LYS A 141 -12.72 -0.70 -8.35
CA LYS A 141 -13.48 -0.52 -7.12
C LYS A 141 -14.90 -1.09 -7.29
N LYS A 142 -15.28 -2.00 -6.38
CA LYS A 142 -16.61 -2.61 -6.36
C LYS A 142 -17.65 -1.73 -5.67
N PHE A 143 -18.86 -1.74 -6.22
CA PHE A 143 -20.04 -1.05 -5.70
C PHE A 143 -21.21 -2.00 -5.68
N TYR A 144 -22.01 -1.93 -4.62
CA TYR A 144 -23.22 -2.72 -4.47
C TYR A 144 -24.44 -1.79 -4.42
N SER A 145 -25.47 -2.13 -5.15
CA SER A 145 -26.71 -1.33 -5.19
C SER A 145 -27.94 -2.23 -5.29
N PRO A 146 -29.04 -1.91 -4.58
CA PRO A 146 -30.31 -2.61 -4.74
C PRO A 146 -31.01 -2.26 -6.07
N VAL A 147 -30.53 -1.25 -6.78
CA VAL A 147 -31.07 -0.79 -8.07
C VAL A 147 -29.97 -0.67 -9.10
N PRO A 148 -30.29 -0.77 -10.42
CA PRO A 148 -29.33 -0.52 -11.47
C PRO A 148 -28.73 0.88 -11.38
N LEU A 149 -27.38 0.97 -11.55
CA LEU A 149 -26.62 2.23 -11.57
C LEU A 149 -26.20 2.56 -13.00
N THR A 150 -27.08 3.25 -13.72
CA THR A 150 -26.87 3.56 -15.15
C THR A 150 -25.75 4.56 -15.38
N TYR A 151 -25.53 5.48 -14.44
CA TYR A 151 -24.41 6.43 -14.54
C TYR A 151 -23.04 5.75 -14.55
N LEU A 152 -22.89 4.64 -13.79
CA LEU A 152 -21.62 3.88 -13.75
C LEU A 152 -21.33 3.23 -15.12
N LEU A 153 -22.34 2.65 -15.76
CA LEU A 153 -22.20 2.01 -17.07
C LEU A 153 -21.78 3.03 -18.12
N VAL A 154 -22.36 4.23 -18.10
CA VAL A 154 -22.01 5.33 -19.02
C VAL A 154 -20.59 5.86 -18.77
N GLN A 155 -20.09 5.78 -17.54
CA GLN A 155 -18.73 6.20 -17.15
C GLN A 155 -17.66 5.10 -17.33
N GLY A 156 -17.97 4.02 -18.03
CA GLY A 156 -17.03 2.93 -18.31
C GLY A 156 -16.90 1.89 -17.16
N GLY A 157 -17.85 1.88 -16.24
CA GLY A 157 -17.98 0.79 -15.26
C GLY A 157 -18.73 -0.40 -15.87
N GLU A 158 -18.56 -1.57 -15.28
CA GLU A 158 -19.18 -2.83 -15.71
C GLU A 158 -20.08 -3.41 -14.61
N LEU A 159 -21.19 -4.02 -15.02
CA LEU A 159 -22.02 -4.86 -14.15
C LEU A 159 -21.37 -6.24 -14.05
N THR A 160 -20.77 -6.56 -12.92
CA THR A 160 -20.04 -7.82 -12.74
C THR A 160 -20.91 -8.98 -12.27
N ALA A 161 -21.96 -8.71 -11.48
CA ALA A 161 -22.90 -9.73 -11.01
C ALA A 161 -24.24 -9.13 -10.58
N ALA A 162 -25.28 -10.00 -10.57
CA ALA A 162 -26.57 -9.72 -9.96
C ALA A 162 -26.98 -10.91 -9.09
N TYR A 163 -27.30 -10.65 -7.83
CA TYR A 163 -27.58 -11.67 -6.81
C TYR A 163 -29.06 -11.59 -6.40
N ASP A 164 -29.71 -12.73 -6.31
CA ASP A 164 -31.11 -12.84 -5.82
C ASP A 164 -31.22 -12.72 -4.28
N SER A 165 -30.11 -12.67 -3.59
CA SER A 165 -30.04 -12.48 -2.14
C SER A 165 -28.96 -11.46 -1.77
N VAL A 166 -29.31 -10.56 -0.83
CA VAL A 166 -28.37 -9.58 -0.28
C VAL A 166 -27.33 -10.25 0.63
N SER A 167 -27.66 -11.42 1.21
CA SER A 167 -26.79 -12.08 2.18
C SER A 167 -25.53 -12.65 1.57
N ASN A 168 -25.61 -13.35 0.43
CA ASN A 168 -24.45 -14.05 -0.15
C ASN A 168 -23.26 -13.14 -0.49
N PRO A 169 -23.42 -12.05 -1.25
CA PRO A 169 -22.27 -11.19 -1.56
C PRO A 169 -21.80 -10.37 -0.35
N LEU A 170 -22.70 -10.04 0.59
CA LEU A 170 -22.32 -9.33 1.81
C LEU A 170 -21.60 -10.25 2.79
N GLU A 171 -21.92 -11.52 2.90
CA GLU A 171 -21.16 -12.50 3.69
C GLU A 171 -19.75 -12.63 3.14
N VAL A 172 -19.57 -12.79 1.83
CA VAL A 172 -18.26 -12.86 1.18
C VAL A 172 -17.49 -11.54 1.36
N ALA A 173 -18.15 -10.38 1.20
CA ALA A 173 -17.54 -9.08 1.39
C ALA A 173 -17.22 -8.79 2.88
N VAL A 174 -18.11 -9.15 3.80
CA VAL A 174 -17.91 -8.92 5.25
C VAL A 174 -16.88 -9.88 5.83
N VAL A 175 -16.86 -11.14 5.43
CA VAL A 175 -15.86 -12.12 5.85
C VAL A 175 -14.49 -11.74 5.29
N LYS A 176 -14.41 -11.28 4.03
CA LYS A 176 -13.17 -10.77 3.44
C LYS A 176 -12.76 -9.39 3.97
N GLN A 177 -13.66 -8.46 4.21
CA GLN A 177 -13.37 -7.08 4.57
C GLN A 177 -13.46 -6.75 6.07
N GLY A 178 -14.32 -7.41 6.82
CA GLY A 178 -14.70 -6.94 8.17
C GLY A 178 -13.66 -7.16 9.27
N CYS A 179 -12.76 -8.12 9.13
CA CYS A 179 -11.65 -8.38 10.08
C CYS A 179 -10.27 -7.94 9.55
N ILE A 180 -10.13 -7.74 8.25
CA ILE A 180 -8.86 -7.39 7.61
C ILE A 180 -8.66 -5.87 7.63
N ASN A 181 -9.72 -5.06 7.45
CA ASN A 181 -9.61 -3.64 7.13
C ASN A 181 -8.96 -2.75 8.19
N THR A 182 -9.20 -2.93 9.48
CA THR A 182 -8.60 -2.05 10.50
C THR A 182 -7.11 -2.33 10.69
N THR A 183 -6.75 -3.58 10.86
CA THR A 183 -5.34 -3.99 11.05
C THR A 183 -4.52 -3.75 9.78
N THR A 184 -5.09 -4.03 8.60
CA THR A 184 -4.44 -3.80 7.30
C THR A 184 -4.20 -2.30 7.05
N HIS A 185 -5.18 -1.44 7.35
CA HIS A 185 -5.02 0.01 7.21
C HIS A 185 -3.98 0.61 8.17
N GLU A 186 -3.91 0.10 9.40
CA GLU A 186 -2.88 0.53 10.35
C GLU A 186 -1.48 0.10 9.90
N LEU A 187 -1.35 -1.14 9.42
CA LEU A 187 -0.11 -1.66 8.85
C LEU A 187 0.31 -0.87 7.62
N GLU A 188 -0.59 -0.64 6.69
CA GLU A 188 -0.34 0.12 5.47
C GLU A 188 0.16 1.52 5.78
N ARG A 189 -0.51 2.25 6.70
CA ARG A 189 -0.06 3.57 7.15
C ARG A 189 1.32 3.53 7.79
N ALA A 190 1.58 2.56 8.67
CA ALA A 190 2.87 2.43 9.32
C ALA A 190 3.99 2.17 8.31
N LEU A 191 3.76 1.28 7.34
CA LEU A 191 4.70 0.97 6.27
C LEU A 191 4.95 2.15 5.36
N GLN A 192 3.91 2.86 4.90
CA GLN A 192 4.04 4.06 4.07
C GLN A 192 4.82 5.16 4.78
N GLN A 193 4.57 5.38 6.08
CA GLN A 193 5.33 6.35 6.87
C GLN A 193 6.79 5.93 7.04
N ALA A 194 7.06 4.63 7.25
CA ALA A 194 8.41 4.11 7.37
C ALA A 194 9.19 4.24 6.05
N ILE A 195 8.56 3.92 4.91
CA ILE A 195 9.13 4.09 3.57
C ILE A 195 9.48 5.55 3.34
N LYS A 196 8.53 6.46 3.52
CA LYS A 196 8.76 7.90 3.33
C LYS A 196 9.89 8.46 4.19
N LYS A 197 9.98 7.99 5.45
CA LYS A 197 11.06 8.39 6.36
C LYS A 197 12.43 7.89 5.88
N GLU A 198 12.48 6.66 5.37
CA GLU A 198 13.74 6.07 4.89
C GLU A 198 14.16 6.67 3.54
N GLU A 199 13.23 6.97 2.64
CA GLU A 199 13.48 7.69 1.38
C GLU A 199 14.06 9.08 1.64
N LEU A 200 13.50 9.82 2.61
CA LEU A 200 14.04 11.12 3.02
C LEU A 200 15.45 11.00 3.61
N ARG A 201 15.73 9.94 4.38
CA ARG A 201 17.06 9.65 4.89
C ARG A 201 18.01 9.32 3.76
N HIS A 202 17.59 8.49 2.80
CA HIS A 202 18.37 8.12 1.62
C HIS A 202 18.80 9.35 0.80
N SER A 203 17.84 10.23 0.48
CA SER A 203 18.10 11.48 -0.23
C SER A 203 19.10 12.40 0.50
N LYS A 204 19.00 12.52 1.82
CA LYS A 204 19.95 13.31 2.61
C LYS A 204 21.37 12.74 2.57
N ILE A 205 21.51 11.42 2.64
CA ILE A 205 22.82 10.77 2.52
C ILE A 205 23.42 11.01 1.12
N GLU A 206 22.56 10.96 0.09
CA GLU A 206 22.99 11.22 -1.30
C GLU A 206 23.46 12.66 -1.49
N GLU A 207 22.72 13.65 -0.95
CA GLU A 207 23.15 15.07 -0.93
C GLU A 207 24.49 15.24 -0.21
N GLU A 208 24.64 14.62 0.97
CA GLU A 208 25.91 14.69 1.73
C GLU A 208 27.09 14.03 1.02
N LEU A 209 26.84 13.00 0.22
CA LEU A 209 27.88 12.36 -0.61
C LEU A 209 28.31 13.26 -1.78
N ASN A 210 27.37 13.99 -2.39
CA ASN A 210 27.68 14.94 -3.45
C ASN A 210 28.55 16.09 -2.94
N ASP A 211 28.32 16.56 -1.71
CA ASP A 211 29.14 17.59 -1.07
C ASP A 211 30.59 17.11 -0.77
N SER A 212 30.81 15.80 -0.72
CA SER A 212 32.14 15.22 -0.43
C SER A 212 33.11 15.20 -1.61
N SER A 213 32.72 15.73 -2.78
CA SER A 213 33.52 15.78 -4.01
C SER A 213 34.84 16.59 -3.86
N LYS A 214 34.92 17.51 -2.88
CA LYS A 214 36.12 18.31 -2.57
C LYS A 214 37.28 17.53 -1.94
N ALA A 215 37.11 16.22 -1.68
CA ALA A 215 38.17 15.43 -1.05
C ALA A 215 39.47 15.40 -1.92
N ASP A 216 39.30 15.15 -3.22
CA ASP A 216 40.45 15.08 -4.13
C ASP A 216 41.15 16.44 -4.32
N GLU A 217 40.38 17.55 -4.25
CA GLU A 217 40.91 18.91 -4.24
C GLU A 217 41.78 19.17 -2.99
N TYR A 218 41.32 18.80 -1.79
CA TYR A 218 42.11 18.95 -0.56
C TYR A 218 43.34 18.07 -0.56
N LYS A 219 43.29 16.89 -1.16
CA LYS A 219 44.49 16.08 -1.38
C LYS A 219 45.49 16.78 -2.27
N ALA A 220 45.03 17.31 -3.41
CA ALA A 220 45.87 18.05 -4.33
C ALA A 220 46.51 19.29 -3.67
N TYR A 221 45.76 20.04 -2.85
CA TYR A 221 46.29 21.16 -2.08
C TYR A 221 47.38 20.71 -1.11
N GLY A 222 47.15 19.61 -0.37
CA GLY A 222 48.18 19.04 0.51
C GLY A 222 49.43 18.62 -0.20
N ASP A 223 49.30 17.92 -1.34
CA ASP A 223 50.43 17.45 -2.16
C ASP A 223 51.25 18.63 -2.73
N LEU A 224 50.57 19.65 -3.28
CA LEU A 224 51.22 20.83 -3.83
C LEU A 224 51.94 21.67 -2.77
N LEU A 225 51.34 21.82 -1.58
CA LEU A 225 51.98 22.52 -0.46
C LEU A 225 53.19 21.75 0.05
N MET A 226 53.16 20.42 0.13
CA MET A 226 54.29 19.61 0.56
C MET A 226 55.48 19.70 -0.43
N ILE A 227 55.19 19.72 -1.74
CA ILE A 227 56.24 19.91 -2.78
C ILE A 227 56.93 21.28 -2.62
N ASN A 228 56.18 22.28 -2.17
CA ASN A 228 56.62 23.65 -1.96
C ASN A 228 56.93 23.99 -0.49
N ALA A 229 57.20 22.99 0.36
CA ALA A 229 57.44 23.14 1.80
C ALA A 229 58.61 24.07 2.18
N TYR A 230 59.49 24.34 1.25
CA TYR A 230 60.63 25.23 1.43
C TYR A 230 60.31 26.74 1.35
N ARG A 231 59.05 27.09 0.90
CA ARG A 231 58.63 28.49 0.83
C ARG A 231 58.23 29.00 2.19
N ASP A 232 58.60 30.24 2.49
CA ASP A 232 58.11 30.94 3.64
C ASP A 232 56.84 31.72 3.25
N THR A 233 55.71 31.36 3.84
CA THR A 233 54.38 32.00 3.57
C THR A 233 53.76 32.50 4.88
N GLN A 234 54.56 32.74 5.90
CA GLN A 234 54.09 33.20 7.19
C GLN A 234 53.31 34.51 7.04
N TYR A 235 52.05 34.54 7.53
CA TYR A 235 51.09 35.63 7.41
C TYR A 235 50.43 35.83 6.03
N GLU A 236 50.67 34.97 5.04
CA GLU A 236 49.94 35.03 3.77
C GLU A 236 48.63 34.29 3.83
N PRO A 237 47.47 34.88 3.35
CA PRO A 237 46.16 34.24 3.36
C PRO A 237 45.97 33.20 2.26
N ASN A 238 46.84 33.18 1.25
CA ASN A 238 46.81 32.22 0.12
C ASN A 238 48.20 32.16 -0.55
N ILE A 239 48.42 31.06 -1.30
CA ILE A 239 49.59 30.89 -2.15
C ILE A 239 49.13 30.43 -3.54
N THR A 240 49.73 31.00 -4.58
CA THR A 240 49.52 30.54 -5.96
C THR A 240 50.70 29.66 -6.39
N LEU A 241 50.38 28.43 -6.81
CA LEU A 241 51.33 27.41 -7.22
C LEU A 241 50.96 26.87 -8.60
N ASP A 242 51.96 26.35 -9.33
CA ASP A 242 51.68 25.59 -10.54
C ASP A 242 51.15 24.21 -10.18
N ASN A 243 49.96 23.88 -10.67
CA ASN A 243 49.36 22.57 -10.44
C ASN A 243 49.97 21.55 -11.39
N ILE A 244 51.07 20.97 -10.96
CA ILE A 244 51.83 19.93 -11.71
C ILE A 244 51.13 18.56 -11.70
N LEU A 245 49.98 18.42 -10.99
CA LEU A 245 49.20 17.19 -10.92
C LEU A 245 48.25 17.06 -12.10
N VAL A 246 48.07 18.11 -12.90
CA VAL A 246 47.21 18.12 -14.10
C VAL A 246 48.00 18.44 -15.35
N ASN A 247 47.52 18.01 -16.50
CA ASN A 247 48.14 18.31 -17.80
C ASN A 247 47.05 18.85 -18.75
N PRO A 248 47.16 20.11 -19.24
CA PRO A 248 48.29 21.05 -19.06
C PRO A 248 48.39 21.58 -17.61
N VAL A 249 49.61 22.02 -17.26
CA VAL A 249 49.89 22.67 -15.96
C VAL A 249 49.14 24.00 -15.89
N GLU A 250 48.33 24.20 -14.87
CA GLU A 250 47.57 25.43 -14.66
C GLU A 250 47.89 26.01 -13.28
N PRO A 251 47.91 27.35 -13.09
CA PRO A 251 48.11 27.94 -11.78
C PRO A 251 46.89 27.68 -10.90
N ILE A 252 47.11 27.29 -9.64
CA ILE A 252 46.08 27.09 -8.64
C ILE A 252 46.36 27.95 -7.39
N THR A 253 45.34 28.60 -6.88
CA THR A 253 45.44 29.40 -5.64
C THR A 253 44.89 28.61 -4.46
N ILE A 254 45.75 28.34 -3.51
CA ILE A 254 45.44 27.54 -2.31
C ILE A 254 45.29 28.47 -1.12
N PRO A 255 44.10 28.46 -0.44
CA PRO A 255 43.89 29.20 0.80
C PRO A 255 44.81 28.68 1.92
N LEU A 256 45.38 29.56 2.70
CA LEU A 256 46.23 29.23 3.85
C LEU A 256 45.66 29.80 5.12
N VAL A 257 45.94 29.14 6.26
CA VAL A 257 45.79 29.72 7.59
C VAL A 257 47.07 30.49 7.88
N PRO A 258 46.99 31.84 7.99
CA PRO A 258 48.20 32.70 8.00
C PRO A 258 49.15 32.45 9.18
N GLU A 259 48.64 31.91 10.30
CA GLU A 259 49.43 31.62 11.49
C GLU A 259 50.23 30.30 11.40
N LEU A 260 49.97 29.51 10.34
CA LEU A 260 50.55 28.18 10.18
C LEU A 260 51.64 28.22 9.07
N THR A 261 52.63 27.40 9.22
CA THR A 261 53.65 27.14 8.19
C THR A 261 53.00 26.39 6.99
N VAL A 262 53.69 26.38 5.85
CA VAL A 262 53.27 25.62 4.66
C VAL A 262 53.03 24.15 4.97
N VAL A 263 53.89 23.54 5.77
CA VAL A 263 53.80 22.14 6.18
C VAL A 263 52.55 21.89 7.09
N GLU A 264 52.28 22.79 8.02
CA GLU A 264 51.12 22.69 8.91
C GLU A 264 49.81 22.89 8.12
N ASN A 265 49.77 23.81 7.17
CA ASN A 265 48.67 23.97 6.25
C ASN A 265 48.45 22.71 5.39
N ALA A 266 49.51 22.10 4.85
CA ALA A 266 49.41 20.82 4.15
C ALA A 266 48.83 19.71 5.02
N GLN A 267 49.29 19.61 6.28
CA GLN A 267 48.76 18.63 7.22
C GLN A 267 47.26 18.87 7.53
N ASN A 268 46.82 20.13 7.59
CA ASN A 268 45.39 20.46 7.78
C ASN A 268 44.58 20.01 6.56
N TYR A 269 45.04 20.20 5.34
CA TYR A 269 44.39 19.72 4.14
C TYR A 269 44.36 18.18 4.07
N TYR A 270 45.39 17.47 4.50
CA TYR A 270 45.34 16.01 4.62
C TYR A 270 44.36 15.51 5.70
N LYS A 271 44.23 16.24 6.80
CA LYS A 271 43.17 15.94 7.82
C LYS A 271 41.77 16.10 7.20
N LEU A 272 41.52 17.18 6.44
CA LEU A 272 40.27 17.42 5.74
C LEU A 272 39.97 16.33 4.70
N TYR A 273 40.99 15.99 3.87
CA TYR A 273 40.90 14.87 2.92
C TYR A 273 40.53 13.57 3.59
N THR A 274 41.22 13.19 4.66
CA THR A 274 40.96 11.94 5.39
C THR A 274 39.54 11.92 5.97
N LYS A 275 39.11 13.05 6.54
CA LYS A 275 37.76 13.21 7.08
C LYS A 275 36.71 13.04 5.98
N LEU A 276 36.84 13.68 4.83
CA LEU A 276 35.89 13.56 3.73
C LEU A 276 35.94 12.18 3.07
N LYS A 277 37.11 11.56 2.92
CA LYS A 277 37.25 10.19 2.41
C LYS A 277 36.53 9.18 3.28
N ASN A 278 36.73 9.27 4.62
CA ASN A 278 36.05 8.38 5.56
C ASN A 278 34.53 8.63 5.57
N ARG A 279 34.09 9.91 5.48
CA ARG A 279 32.69 10.28 5.35
C ARG A 279 32.06 9.69 4.08
N LYS A 280 32.76 9.78 2.92
CA LYS A 280 32.32 9.20 1.64
C LYS A 280 32.17 7.69 1.74
N GLN A 281 33.14 6.98 2.30
CA GLN A 281 33.07 5.52 2.45
C GLN A 281 31.94 5.10 3.39
N SER A 282 31.80 5.76 4.54
CA SER A 282 30.70 5.51 5.48
C SER A 282 29.32 5.85 4.86
N GLY A 283 29.24 6.96 4.11
CA GLY A 283 28.03 7.39 3.43
C GLY A 283 27.58 6.42 2.35
N LEU A 284 28.49 5.90 1.53
CA LEU A 284 28.18 4.87 0.53
C LEU A 284 27.62 3.60 1.17
N TYR A 285 28.23 3.15 2.28
CA TYR A 285 27.69 2.02 3.03
C TYR A 285 26.29 2.30 3.58
N GLN A 286 26.06 3.49 4.16
CA GLN A 286 24.74 3.87 4.70
C GLN A 286 23.70 4.00 3.58
N LEU A 287 24.08 4.50 2.39
CA LEU A 287 23.22 4.61 1.22
C LEU A 287 22.73 3.23 0.77
N GLU A 288 23.65 2.27 0.67
CA GLU A 288 23.31 0.88 0.35
C GLU A 288 22.37 0.25 1.38
N GLN A 289 22.66 0.45 2.67
CA GLN A 289 21.79 -0.08 3.75
C GLN A 289 20.39 0.56 3.72
N SER A 290 20.32 1.87 3.45
CA SER A 290 19.04 2.58 3.31
C SER A 290 18.26 2.08 2.09
N GLY A 291 18.90 1.88 0.94
CA GLY A 291 18.28 1.29 -0.25
C GLY A 291 17.70 -0.10 0.03
N ARG A 292 18.49 -1.00 0.63
CA ARG A 292 18.02 -2.34 1.04
C ARG A 292 16.83 -2.28 2.03
N ARG A 293 16.83 -1.28 2.92
CA ARG A 293 15.73 -1.08 3.87
C ARG A 293 14.45 -0.63 3.16
N ILE A 294 14.55 0.26 2.17
CA ILE A 294 13.42 0.70 1.35
C ILE A 294 12.84 -0.49 0.58
N ASP A 295 13.69 -1.29 -0.09
CA ASP A 295 13.26 -2.48 -0.83
C ASP A 295 12.51 -3.48 0.07
N TYR A 296 13.05 -3.72 1.27
CA TYR A 296 12.39 -4.57 2.25
C TYR A 296 11.01 -4.03 2.67
N LEU A 297 10.91 -2.74 3.02
CA LEU A 297 9.63 -2.14 3.42
C LEU A 297 8.60 -2.20 2.28
N GLN A 298 9.04 -1.99 1.05
CA GLN A 298 8.19 -2.09 -0.14
C GLN A 298 7.74 -3.53 -0.40
N SER A 299 8.58 -4.54 -0.16
CA SER A 299 8.19 -5.94 -0.28
C SER A 299 7.14 -6.34 0.76
N VAL A 300 7.26 -5.86 2.00
CA VAL A 300 6.24 -6.07 3.05
C VAL A 300 4.92 -5.39 2.66
N LEU A 301 4.98 -4.15 2.15
CA LEU A 301 3.80 -3.43 1.70
C LEU A 301 3.12 -4.16 0.52
N TYR A 302 3.90 -4.66 -0.44
CA TYR A 302 3.38 -5.46 -1.54
C TYR A 302 2.70 -6.74 -1.03
N SER A 303 3.34 -7.49 -0.11
CA SER A 303 2.77 -8.68 0.52
C SER A 303 1.42 -8.38 1.18
N LEU A 304 1.27 -7.19 1.78
CA LEU A 304 0.01 -6.75 2.38
C LEU A 304 -1.08 -6.49 1.32
N THR A 305 -0.73 -6.00 0.13
CA THR A 305 -1.70 -5.74 -0.95
C THR A 305 -2.27 -7.03 -1.56
N ILE A 306 -1.48 -8.12 -1.57
CA ILE A 306 -1.91 -9.42 -2.11
C ILE A 306 -2.47 -10.35 -1.03
N ALA A 307 -2.44 -9.95 0.25
CA ALA A 307 -2.96 -10.75 1.36
C ALA A 307 -4.49 -10.89 1.26
N ASP A 308 -4.96 -12.11 1.09
CA ASP A 308 -6.38 -12.46 0.87
C ASP A 308 -7.06 -13.08 2.10
N ASN A 309 -6.29 -13.38 3.15
CA ASN A 309 -6.80 -14.01 4.37
C ASN A 309 -6.16 -13.42 5.65
N LYS A 310 -6.82 -13.71 6.76
CA LYS A 310 -6.45 -13.17 8.08
C LYS A 310 -5.11 -13.70 8.59
N GLU A 311 -4.80 -14.94 8.28
CA GLU A 311 -3.57 -15.61 8.68
C GLU A 311 -2.35 -14.93 8.03
N THR A 312 -2.39 -14.67 6.73
CA THR A 312 -1.33 -13.96 6.00
C THR A 312 -1.14 -12.52 6.54
N VAL A 313 -2.24 -11.80 6.82
CA VAL A 313 -2.16 -10.45 7.44
C VAL A 313 -1.52 -10.53 8.83
N GLN A 314 -1.83 -11.56 9.64
CA GLN A 314 -1.22 -11.76 10.95
C GLN A 314 0.27 -12.09 10.86
N GLU A 315 0.70 -12.89 9.88
CA GLU A 315 2.11 -13.16 9.62
C GLU A 315 2.88 -11.88 9.29
N ILE A 316 2.31 -11.02 8.40
CA ILE A 316 2.87 -9.72 8.04
C ILE A 316 2.91 -8.79 9.27
N TYR A 317 1.88 -8.79 10.10
CA TYR A 317 1.86 -8.01 11.35
C TYR A 317 3.01 -8.41 12.27
N ASN A 318 3.19 -9.72 12.47
CA ASN A 318 4.27 -10.26 13.30
C ASN A 318 5.67 -9.90 12.75
N GLU A 319 5.83 -9.93 11.42
CA GLU A 319 7.05 -9.49 10.73
C GLU A 319 7.33 -8.01 11.01
N CYS A 320 6.33 -7.13 10.88
CA CYS A 320 6.44 -5.71 11.17
C CYS A 320 6.78 -5.43 12.65
N GLU A 321 6.21 -6.20 13.58
CA GLU A 321 6.52 -6.10 15.01
C GLU A 321 7.97 -6.52 15.33
N GLN A 322 8.44 -7.63 14.73
CA GLN A 322 9.83 -8.09 14.86
C GLN A 322 10.83 -7.12 14.22
N ALA A 323 10.47 -6.51 13.10
CA ALA A 323 11.27 -5.48 12.44
C ALA A 323 11.27 -4.12 13.17
N GLY A 324 10.53 -3.98 14.29
CA GLY A 324 10.44 -2.75 15.08
C GLY A 324 9.64 -1.62 14.43
N LEU A 325 8.82 -1.94 13.43
CA LEU A 325 7.93 -0.98 12.74
C LEU A 325 6.68 -0.68 13.56
N LEU A 326 6.27 -1.62 14.40
CA LEU A 326 5.12 -1.52 15.29
C LEU A 326 5.55 -1.62 16.75
N LYS A 327 4.76 -1.04 17.64
CA LYS A 327 4.95 -1.22 19.09
C LYS A 327 4.59 -2.67 19.44
N LYS A 328 5.47 -3.34 20.21
CA LYS A 328 5.21 -4.70 20.69
C LYS A 328 3.88 -4.77 21.44
N SER A 329 3.02 -5.70 21.04
CA SER A 329 1.77 -5.98 21.75
C SER A 329 2.07 -6.42 23.19
N LYS A 330 1.31 -5.88 24.16
CA LYS A 330 1.45 -6.26 25.57
C LYS A 330 0.93 -7.68 25.87
N LYS A 331 0.22 -8.31 24.94
CA LYS A 331 -0.24 -9.70 25.04
C LYS A 331 0.71 -10.59 24.24
N PRO A 332 1.39 -11.56 24.87
CA PRO A 332 2.11 -12.56 24.10
C PRO A 332 1.08 -13.31 23.25
N VAL A 333 1.09 -13.07 21.95
CA VAL A 333 0.39 -13.94 21.02
C VAL A 333 1.06 -15.29 21.13
N SER A 334 0.32 -16.31 21.57
CA SER A 334 0.81 -17.69 21.61
C SER A 334 1.30 -18.05 20.22
N TYR A 335 2.61 -18.15 20.06
CA TYR A 335 3.28 -18.48 18.83
C TYR A 335 3.04 -19.96 18.57
N LYS A 336 1.92 -20.31 17.95
CA LYS A 336 1.87 -21.56 17.18
C LYS A 336 2.78 -21.30 15.98
N ALA A 337 3.77 -22.18 15.79
CA ALA A 337 4.63 -22.13 14.61
C ALA A 337 3.76 -21.89 13.38
N PRO A 338 4.09 -20.90 12.52
CA PRO A 338 3.25 -20.59 11.39
C PRO A 338 3.06 -21.88 10.57
N LYS A 339 1.82 -22.27 10.36
CA LYS A 339 1.49 -23.24 9.32
C LYS A 339 1.90 -22.54 8.03
N HIS A 340 2.88 -23.09 7.32
CA HIS A 340 3.45 -22.48 6.13
C HIS A 340 2.49 -22.65 4.94
N ASN A 341 1.47 -21.79 4.87
CA ASN A 341 0.40 -21.83 3.88
C ASN A 341 0.78 -21.13 2.57
N PHE A 342 1.87 -21.54 1.92
CA PHE A 342 2.17 -21.07 0.57
C PHE A 342 1.25 -21.75 -0.47
N MET A 343 1.05 -21.11 -1.62
CA MET A 343 0.21 -21.65 -2.68
C MET A 343 0.91 -22.84 -3.38
N ARG A 344 0.12 -23.83 -3.81
CA ARG A 344 0.57 -24.98 -4.58
C ARG A 344 -0.27 -25.11 -5.85
N PHE A 345 0.39 -25.19 -6.98
CA PHE A 345 -0.22 -25.37 -8.30
C PHE A 345 0.33 -26.64 -8.93
N PRO A 346 -0.43 -27.75 -8.98
CA PRO A 346 -0.06 -28.91 -9.78
C PRO A 346 -0.12 -28.54 -11.26
N ILE A 347 0.91 -28.94 -11.99
CA ILE A 347 1.04 -28.75 -13.44
C ILE A 347 1.39 -30.10 -14.09
N ASP A 348 1.31 -30.15 -15.42
CA ASP A 348 1.75 -31.36 -16.13
C ASP A 348 3.26 -31.56 -15.92
N GLY A 349 3.62 -32.73 -15.36
CA GLY A 349 5.00 -33.13 -15.06
C GLY A 349 5.66 -32.47 -13.84
N GLY A 350 4.89 -31.80 -12.95
CA GLY A 350 5.46 -31.22 -11.74
C GLY A 350 4.53 -30.34 -10.93
N GLU A 351 5.13 -29.48 -10.07
CA GLU A 351 4.41 -28.61 -9.18
C GLU A 351 5.09 -27.24 -9.09
N ILE A 352 4.27 -26.19 -8.97
CA ILE A 352 4.73 -24.82 -8.71
C ILE A 352 4.25 -24.40 -7.32
N PHE A 353 5.17 -23.85 -6.52
CA PHE A 353 4.91 -23.33 -5.18
C PHE A 353 5.19 -21.84 -5.14
N ILE A 354 4.32 -21.05 -4.48
CA ILE A 354 4.39 -19.59 -4.46
C ILE A 354 4.19 -19.08 -3.05
N GLY A 355 5.16 -18.30 -2.55
CA GLY A 355 5.05 -17.62 -1.26
C GLY A 355 4.26 -16.32 -1.37
N ARG A 356 3.43 -16.00 -0.37
CA ARG A 356 2.55 -14.83 -0.35
C ARG A 356 3.08 -13.67 0.50
N ASN A 357 4.13 -13.91 1.28
CA ASN A 357 4.82 -12.91 2.10
C ASN A 357 6.28 -13.30 2.29
N ASN A 358 7.07 -12.41 2.89
CA ASN A 358 8.50 -12.63 3.08
C ASN A 358 8.81 -13.83 3.98
N GLN A 359 7.97 -14.12 4.98
CA GLN A 359 8.15 -15.28 5.85
C GLN A 359 7.94 -16.60 5.08
N GLN A 360 6.91 -16.64 4.24
CA GLN A 360 6.65 -17.79 3.36
C GLN A 360 7.72 -17.93 2.27
N ASN A 361 8.15 -16.81 1.65
CA ASN A 361 9.25 -16.78 0.68
C ASN A 361 10.54 -17.36 1.28
N GLU A 362 10.87 -16.95 2.51
CA GLU A 362 12.03 -17.42 3.27
C GLU A 362 11.97 -18.94 3.50
N TYR A 363 10.83 -19.40 4.04
CA TYR A 363 10.65 -20.83 4.31
C TYR A 363 10.67 -21.66 3.03
N LEU A 364 9.93 -21.20 2.00
CA LEU A 364 9.83 -21.88 0.71
C LEU A 364 11.20 -22.09 0.07
N THR A 365 12.04 -21.04 0.08
CA THR A 365 13.35 -21.07 -0.58
C THR A 365 14.41 -21.84 0.23
N HIS A 366 14.46 -21.66 1.56
CA HIS A 366 15.58 -22.18 2.37
C HIS A 366 15.27 -23.42 3.18
N ARG A 367 13.99 -23.84 3.30
CA ARG A 367 13.58 -25.00 4.10
C ARG A 367 12.83 -26.06 3.31
N PHE A 368 11.93 -25.61 2.41
CA PHE A 368 11.05 -26.50 1.67
C PHE A 368 11.64 -26.93 0.31
N ALA A 369 12.24 -26.01 -0.43
CA ALA A 369 12.80 -26.28 -1.75
C ALA A 369 14.00 -27.23 -1.67
N LYS A 370 14.09 -28.13 -2.66
CA LYS A 370 15.23 -29.03 -2.86
C LYS A 370 16.33 -28.31 -3.65
N PRO A 371 17.60 -28.74 -3.55
CA PRO A 371 18.72 -28.09 -4.26
C PRO A 371 18.56 -27.97 -5.78
N ASP A 372 17.88 -28.93 -6.40
CA ASP A 372 17.68 -28.99 -7.86
C ASP A 372 16.32 -28.42 -8.31
N ASP A 373 15.44 -27.98 -7.38
CA ASP A 373 14.24 -27.22 -7.72
C ASP A 373 14.66 -25.89 -8.38
N MET A 374 13.82 -25.35 -9.26
CA MET A 374 14.08 -24.07 -9.92
C MET A 374 13.36 -22.95 -9.17
N TRP A 375 14.10 -21.92 -8.82
CA TRP A 375 13.60 -20.69 -8.19
C TRP A 375 13.44 -19.57 -9.21
N PHE A 376 12.37 -18.79 -9.08
CA PHE A 376 12.05 -17.64 -9.94
C PHE A 376 11.71 -16.43 -9.12
N HIS A 377 12.11 -15.24 -9.60
CA HIS A 377 11.70 -13.96 -9.05
C HIS A 377 11.82 -12.87 -10.12
N THR A 378 10.98 -11.85 -10.04
CA THR A 378 11.04 -10.68 -10.94
C THR A 378 12.30 -9.86 -10.67
N LEU A 379 13.01 -9.47 -11.75
CA LEU A 379 14.23 -8.68 -11.67
C LEU A 379 13.92 -7.26 -11.20
N GLN A 380 14.53 -6.81 -10.09
CA GLN A 380 14.42 -5.45 -9.52
C GLN A 380 12.97 -5.01 -9.19
N VAL A 381 12.03 -5.92 -9.09
CA VAL A 381 10.64 -5.63 -8.73
C VAL A 381 10.21 -6.53 -7.57
N GLN A 382 9.50 -5.96 -6.61
CA GLN A 382 8.97 -6.74 -5.47
C GLN A 382 7.97 -7.79 -5.97
N GLY A 383 8.11 -9.02 -5.46
CA GLY A 383 7.27 -10.14 -5.87
C GLY A 383 7.43 -11.36 -4.96
N SER A 384 6.70 -12.41 -5.30
CA SER A 384 6.76 -13.70 -4.62
C SER A 384 7.95 -14.53 -5.10
N HIS A 385 8.52 -15.34 -4.19
CA HIS A 385 9.37 -16.43 -4.62
C HIS A 385 8.50 -17.55 -5.19
N VAL A 386 8.87 -18.04 -6.36
CA VAL A 386 8.22 -19.14 -7.03
C VAL A 386 9.21 -20.29 -7.15
N ILE A 387 8.80 -21.48 -6.73
CA ILE A 387 9.59 -22.71 -6.83
C ILE A 387 8.89 -23.65 -7.78
N LEU A 388 9.59 -24.11 -8.80
CA LEU A 388 9.17 -25.17 -9.71
C LEU A 388 9.90 -26.47 -9.34
N ARG A 389 9.14 -27.51 -9.07
CA ARG A 389 9.61 -28.88 -8.81
C ARG A 389 9.16 -29.82 -9.93
N PRO A 390 10.02 -30.20 -10.86
CA PRO A 390 9.69 -31.17 -11.87
C PRO A 390 9.68 -32.57 -11.28
N GLU A 391 8.72 -33.43 -11.70
CA GLU A 391 8.64 -34.85 -11.26
C GLU A 391 9.87 -35.67 -11.70
N ASN A 392 10.35 -35.44 -12.92
CA ASN A 392 11.46 -36.17 -13.53
C ASN A 392 12.82 -35.48 -13.34
N GLY A 393 12.95 -34.52 -12.42
CA GLY A 393 14.20 -33.85 -12.08
C GLY A 393 14.68 -32.82 -13.11
N THR A 394 14.19 -32.80 -14.34
CA THR A 394 14.56 -31.80 -15.39
C THR A 394 13.33 -31.05 -15.85
N PRO A 395 13.28 -29.70 -15.70
CA PRO A 395 12.15 -28.92 -16.15
C PRO A 395 12.10 -28.78 -17.67
N THR A 396 10.91 -28.83 -18.29
CA THR A 396 10.71 -28.48 -19.70
C THR A 396 10.64 -26.96 -19.89
N ASP A 397 10.81 -26.48 -21.14
CA ASP A 397 10.72 -25.06 -21.45
C ASP A 397 9.31 -24.50 -21.18
N GLU A 398 8.26 -25.32 -21.37
CA GLU A 398 6.89 -24.93 -21.03
C GLU A 398 6.72 -24.72 -19.52
N MET A 399 7.27 -25.62 -18.69
CA MET A 399 7.23 -25.50 -17.22
C MET A 399 7.98 -24.25 -16.75
N LEU A 400 9.19 -23.99 -17.30
CA LEU A 400 9.97 -22.80 -16.99
C LEU A 400 9.21 -21.53 -17.39
N THR A 401 8.61 -21.52 -18.57
CA THR A 401 7.79 -20.39 -19.05
C THR A 401 6.58 -20.14 -18.16
N LEU A 402 5.89 -21.20 -17.73
CA LEU A 402 4.71 -21.08 -16.86
C LEU A 402 5.08 -20.56 -15.47
N ALA A 403 6.14 -21.10 -14.86
CA ALA A 403 6.64 -20.63 -13.57
C ALA A 403 7.10 -19.16 -13.61
N ALA A 404 7.77 -18.76 -14.70
CA ALA A 404 8.15 -17.35 -14.92
C ALA A 404 6.92 -16.43 -15.07
N ARG A 405 5.87 -16.87 -15.78
CA ARG A 405 4.60 -16.12 -15.89
C ARG A 405 3.91 -15.94 -14.54
N TYR A 406 3.94 -16.97 -13.69
CA TYR A 406 3.38 -16.88 -12.35
C TYR A 406 4.22 -15.94 -11.46
N ALA A 407 5.56 -15.99 -11.56
CA ALA A 407 6.41 -15.05 -10.85
C ALA A 407 6.13 -13.59 -11.27
N ALA A 408 5.93 -13.34 -12.56
CA ALA A 408 5.52 -12.03 -13.07
C ALA A 408 4.14 -11.60 -12.57
N TYR A 409 3.15 -12.52 -12.53
CA TYR A 409 1.80 -12.24 -12.03
C TYR A 409 1.77 -11.94 -10.54
N PHE A 410 2.51 -12.69 -9.71
CA PHE A 410 2.64 -12.45 -8.26
C PHE A 410 3.74 -11.45 -7.94
N SER A 411 3.86 -10.40 -8.74
CA SER A 411 4.78 -9.28 -8.52
C SER A 411 4.07 -7.94 -8.70
N ARG A 412 4.73 -6.86 -8.28
CA ARG A 412 4.26 -5.51 -8.51
C ARG A 412 4.16 -5.13 -10.00
N ALA A 413 4.82 -5.90 -10.88
CA ALA A 413 4.77 -5.73 -12.33
C ALA A 413 3.61 -6.51 -13.00
N ARG A 414 2.62 -6.97 -12.24
CA ARG A 414 1.48 -7.76 -12.71
C ARG A 414 0.75 -7.18 -13.93
N GLU A 415 0.59 -5.85 -13.96
CA GLU A 415 -0.11 -5.13 -15.03
C GLU A 415 0.83 -4.68 -16.17
N SER A 416 2.12 -5.02 -16.07
CA SER A 416 3.12 -4.65 -17.06
C SER A 416 3.27 -5.74 -18.11
N SER A 417 3.66 -5.38 -19.34
CA SER A 417 4.10 -6.33 -20.36
C SER A 417 5.62 -6.51 -20.32
N LYS A 418 6.11 -7.65 -20.80
CA LYS A 418 7.56 -7.95 -20.93
C LYS A 418 8.32 -7.84 -19.63
N VAL A 419 7.81 -8.46 -18.57
CA VAL A 419 8.45 -8.48 -17.25
C VAL A 419 9.67 -9.40 -17.28
N ALA A 420 10.83 -8.87 -16.83
CA ALA A 420 12.04 -9.66 -16.67
C ALA A 420 11.95 -10.50 -15.39
N VAL A 421 12.13 -11.81 -15.51
CA VAL A 421 12.11 -12.79 -14.42
C VAL A 421 13.41 -13.56 -14.43
N ASP A 422 14.15 -13.48 -13.33
CA ASP A 422 15.35 -14.29 -13.11
C ASP A 422 14.97 -15.65 -12.56
N TYR A 423 15.69 -16.69 -13.01
CA TYR A 423 15.54 -18.04 -12.50
C TYR A 423 16.87 -18.77 -12.42
N THR A 424 17.00 -19.61 -11.38
CA THR A 424 18.21 -20.39 -11.12
C THR A 424 17.87 -21.60 -10.26
N PRO A 425 18.64 -22.69 -10.30
CA PRO A 425 18.52 -23.77 -9.31
C PRO A 425 18.74 -23.27 -7.89
N VAL A 426 17.93 -23.77 -6.95
CA VAL A 426 17.94 -23.34 -5.53
C VAL A 426 19.32 -23.47 -4.87
N LYS A 427 20.14 -24.43 -5.28
CA LYS A 427 21.54 -24.59 -4.80
C LYS A 427 22.45 -23.37 -5.00
N PHE A 428 22.09 -22.47 -5.92
CA PHE A 428 22.83 -21.23 -6.18
C PHE A 428 22.30 -20.02 -5.42
N ILE A 429 21.32 -20.22 -4.53
CA ILE A 429 20.72 -19.17 -3.73
C ILE A 429 21.32 -19.20 -2.32
N LYS A 430 21.69 -18.03 -1.83
CA LYS A 430 22.24 -17.85 -0.48
C LYS A 430 21.55 -16.70 0.24
N LYS A 431 21.41 -16.84 1.55
CA LYS A 431 20.98 -15.75 2.43
C LYS A 431 22.20 -15.12 3.08
N PRO A 432 22.49 -13.81 2.86
CA PRO A 432 23.54 -13.13 3.58
C PRO A 432 23.23 -13.03 5.08
N PRO A 433 24.26 -13.06 5.95
CA PRO A 433 24.06 -12.85 7.38
C PRO A 433 23.34 -11.52 7.65
N ALA A 434 22.46 -11.50 8.64
CA ALA A 434 21.71 -10.33 9.08
C ALA A 434 20.82 -9.67 7.99
N SER A 435 20.54 -10.34 6.87
CA SER A 435 19.60 -9.85 5.86
C SER A 435 18.14 -10.02 6.31
N PRO A 436 17.22 -9.15 5.84
CA PRO A 436 15.79 -9.27 6.12
C PRO A 436 15.20 -10.61 5.62
N LEU A 437 13.99 -10.93 6.09
CA LEU A 437 13.23 -12.08 5.59
C LEU A 437 12.97 -11.93 4.08
N GLY A 438 13.06 -13.04 3.36
CA GLY A 438 12.84 -13.08 1.92
C GLY A 438 13.96 -12.48 1.07
N PHE A 439 15.01 -11.91 1.67
CA PHE A 439 16.15 -11.39 0.92
C PHE A 439 17.12 -12.52 0.57
N VAL A 440 17.47 -12.62 -0.71
CA VAL A 440 18.41 -13.61 -1.24
C VAL A 440 19.44 -12.99 -2.18
N ILE A 441 20.61 -13.59 -2.25
CA ILE A 441 21.58 -13.40 -3.34
C ILE A 441 21.68 -14.71 -4.11
N TYR A 442 21.82 -14.59 -5.41
CA TYR A 442 21.87 -15.75 -6.31
C TYR A 442 22.91 -15.56 -7.41
N THR A 443 23.34 -16.67 -7.97
CA THR A 443 24.30 -16.74 -9.07
C THR A 443 23.80 -17.71 -10.12
N ASN A 444 24.46 -17.74 -11.29
CA ASN A 444 24.12 -18.64 -12.41
C ASN A 444 22.68 -18.50 -12.90
N GLN A 445 22.08 -17.32 -12.70
CA GLN A 445 20.72 -17.04 -13.15
C GLN A 445 20.66 -16.89 -14.67
N LYS A 446 19.48 -17.24 -15.19
CA LYS A 446 19.01 -16.89 -16.52
C LYS A 446 17.83 -15.93 -16.37
N THR A 447 17.62 -15.05 -17.33
CA THR A 447 16.52 -14.10 -17.33
C THR A 447 15.57 -14.42 -18.47
N ALA A 448 14.28 -14.58 -18.16
CA ALA A 448 13.19 -14.71 -19.11
C ALA A 448 12.41 -13.39 -19.17
N VAL A 449 12.05 -12.93 -20.36
CA VAL A 449 11.15 -11.77 -20.54
C VAL A 449 9.78 -12.28 -20.89
N ILE A 450 8.80 -12.07 -19.99
CA ILE A 450 7.52 -12.79 -20.01
C ILE A 450 6.37 -11.81 -19.75
N ASP A 451 5.23 -12.04 -20.41
CA ASP A 451 3.98 -11.41 -20.03
C ASP A 451 3.33 -12.16 -18.85
N PRO A 452 2.86 -11.43 -17.81
CA PRO A 452 2.17 -12.02 -16.67
C PRO A 452 0.95 -12.83 -17.12
N LYS A 453 0.69 -13.96 -16.48
CA LYS A 453 -0.50 -14.78 -16.71
C LYS A 453 -1.11 -15.17 -15.39
N GLU A 454 -2.41 -14.92 -15.24
CA GLU A 454 -3.15 -15.35 -14.07
C GLU A 454 -3.19 -16.87 -13.97
N PRO A 455 -2.83 -17.46 -12.81
CA PRO A 455 -2.99 -18.88 -12.60
C PRO A 455 -4.46 -19.28 -12.66
N VAL A 456 -4.75 -20.38 -13.35
CA VAL A 456 -6.10 -20.96 -13.33
C VAL A 456 -6.28 -21.63 -11.95
N LEU A 457 -7.06 -20.99 -11.09
CA LEU A 457 -7.46 -21.53 -9.79
C LEU A 457 -8.54 -22.60 -10.02
N ASN A 458 -8.14 -23.83 -10.28
CA ASN A 458 -9.04 -24.98 -10.24
C ASN A 458 -9.27 -25.35 -8.76
N GLU A 459 -10.38 -26.07 -8.46
CA GLU A 459 -10.69 -26.60 -7.10
C GLU A 459 -9.55 -27.43 -6.47
N ALA A 460 -8.56 -27.82 -7.27
CA ALA A 460 -7.36 -28.55 -6.87
C ALA A 460 -6.24 -27.66 -6.29
N THR A 461 -6.38 -26.34 -6.29
CA THR A 461 -5.40 -25.42 -5.66
C THR A 461 -5.53 -25.51 -4.15
N LYS A 462 -4.98 -26.56 -3.56
CA LYS A 462 -4.95 -26.73 -2.11
C LYS A 462 -3.86 -25.84 -1.52
N LEU A 463 -4.24 -25.06 -0.51
CA LEU A 463 -3.27 -24.52 0.44
C LEU A 463 -2.55 -25.71 1.08
N TYR A 464 -1.22 -25.68 1.12
CA TYR A 464 -0.47 -26.69 1.83
C TYR A 464 -0.68 -26.48 3.32
N GLU A 465 -1.36 -27.44 3.97
CA GLU A 465 -1.58 -27.45 5.43
C GLU A 465 -0.32 -27.85 6.21
#